data_6349976a9f624daa4a2a76557d8d400f
#
_entry.id   6349976a9f624daa4a2a76557d8d400f
#
_cell.length_a   1.000
_cell.length_b   1.000
_cell.length_c   1.000
_cell.angle_alpha   90.00
_cell.angle_beta   90.00
_cell.angle_gamma   90.00
#
_symmetry.space_group_name_H-M   'P 1'
#
loop_
_entity.id
_entity.type
_entity.pdbx_description
1 polymer ?
#
loop_
_entity_poly.entity_id
_entity_poly.type
_entity_poly.pdbx_seq_one_letter_code
_entity_poly.pdbx_strand_id
1 'polypeptide(L)'
;SFRGMDPSHVALIDINWPNTAFEKYKCDGDIKFGVRIDEFSKLIKRADKSNAIEINISDDNMLLVTIGKNKKYKMRLIESSASDTPLPKIPYDSKISVTSSKFDKILGDVQVVSDYLEVKTTDSQAEFSGKGDSGEVNIILEENKEELTEIDSKTDSSGTYSLEYLNSIIKAVGTTVETVTCEFSSAKPLRIEFKVANLGRIHFYLAPRVES
;
A
#
# COMPACT_ATOMS: atom_id res chain seq x y z
N SER A 1 -14.11 0.37 3.96
CA SER A 1 -13.12 0.54 2.86
C SER A 1 -12.71 2.00 2.75
N PHE A 2 -11.53 2.22 2.21
CA PHE A 2 -11.01 3.55 1.87
C PHE A 2 -10.35 3.46 0.49
N ARG A 3 -10.57 4.48 -0.35
CA ARG A 3 -9.86 4.62 -1.62
C ARG A 3 -9.47 6.07 -1.82
N GLY A 4 -8.23 6.29 -2.25
CA GLY A 4 -7.71 7.62 -2.51
C GLY A 4 -6.67 7.60 -3.61
N MET A 5 -6.65 8.66 -4.41
CA MET A 5 -5.64 8.93 -5.44
C MET A 5 -4.88 10.18 -5.03
N ASP A 6 -3.58 10.20 -5.27
CA ASP A 6 -2.77 11.39 -5.00
C ASP A 6 -3.13 12.54 -5.96
N PRO A 7 -2.85 13.81 -5.60
CA PRO A 7 -3.17 14.96 -6.44
C PRO A 7 -2.52 14.94 -7.83
N SER A 8 -1.38 14.26 -7.95
CA SER A 8 -0.65 14.13 -9.23
C SER A 8 -1.17 12.99 -10.11
N HIS A 9 -2.14 12.22 -9.62
CA HIS A 9 -2.73 11.06 -10.30
C HIS A 9 -1.71 9.96 -10.64
N VAL A 10 -0.63 9.86 -9.86
CA VAL A 10 0.45 8.89 -10.02
C VAL A 10 0.24 7.66 -9.16
N ALA A 11 -0.34 7.84 -7.96
CA ALA A 11 -0.55 6.76 -7.01
C ALA A 11 -2.02 6.64 -6.57
N LEU A 12 -2.51 5.40 -6.43
CA LEU A 12 -3.82 5.09 -5.89
C LEU A 12 -3.67 4.05 -4.79
N ILE A 13 -4.33 4.28 -3.67
CA ILE A 13 -4.45 3.31 -2.59
C ILE A 13 -5.89 2.85 -2.43
N ASP A 14 -6.10 1.55 -2.28
CA ASP A 14 -7.40 0.93 -1.97
C ASP A 14 -7.25 0.02 -0.76
N ILE A 15 -7.94 0.36 0.32
CA ILE A 15 -7.91 -0.37 1.58
C ILE A 15 -9.29 -0.99 1.82
N ASN A 16 -9.31 -2.29 2.00
CA ASN A 16 -10.54 -3.01 2.34
C ASN A 16 -10.32 -3.86 3.60
N TRP A 17 -11.02 -3.48 4.67
CA TRP A 17 -11.12 -4.27 5.89
C TRP A 17 -12.52 -4.88 6.01
N PRO A 18 -12.64 -6.21 6.06
CA PRO A 18 -13.93 -6.88 6.25
C PRO A 18 -14.47 -6.64 7.67
N ASN A 19 -15.76 -6.81 7.84
CA ASN A 19 -16.42 -6.64 9.15
C ASN A 19 -15.79 -7.55 10.22
N THR A 20 -15.32 -8.73 9.81
CA THR A 20 -14.63 -9.72 10.67
C THR A 20 -13.28 -9.26 11.19
N ALA A 21 -12.72 -8.17 10.66
CA ALA A 21 -11.49 -7.56 11.17
C ALA A 21 -11.68 -6.80 12.48
N PHE A 22 -12.95 -6.57 12.89
CA PHE A 22 -13.31 -5.83 14.09
C PHE A 22 -13.88 -6.78 15.15
N GLU A 23 -13.56 -6.55 16.41
CA GLU A 23 -14.15 -7.30 17.53
C GLU A 23 -15.68 -7.12 17.57
N LYS A 24 -16.15 -5.92 17.22
CA LYS A 24 -17.55 -5.58 17.12
C LYS A 24 -17.76 -4.62 15.95
N TYR A 25 -18.68 -4.98 15.08
CA TYR A 25 -19.08 -4.14 13.95
C TYR A 25 -20.61 -4.04 13.89
N LYS A 26 -21.10 -2.80 13.86
CA LYS A 26 -22.52 -2.51 13.64
C LYS A 26 -22.65 -1.30 12.74
N CYS A 27 -23.30 -1.48 11.60
CA CYS A 27 -23.59 -0.40 10.66
C CYS A 27 -24.91 -0.73 9.95
N ASP A 28 -25.84 0.20 9.98
CA ASP A 28 -27.14 0.05 9.33
C ASP A 28 -27.03 0.68 7.91
N GLY A 29 -26.65 -0.15 6.93
CA GLY A 29 -26.42 0.25 5.55
C GLY A 29 -24.98 0.76 5.29
N ASP A 30 -24.78 1.38 4.13
CA ASP A 30 -23.51 1.96 3.73
C ASP A 30 -23.44 3.44 4.12
N ILE A 31 -22.45 3.79 4.93
CA ILE A 31 -22.19 5.17 5.38
C ILE A 31 -20.88 5.64 4.78
N LYS A 32 -20.90 6.75 4.03
CA LYS A 32 -19.70 7.44 3.55
C LYS A 32 -19.45 8.66 4.44
N PHE A 33 -18.24 8.79 4.92
CA PHE A 33 -17.83 9.96 5.73
C PHE A 33 -16.39 10.36 5.43
N GLY A 34 -16.10 11.64 5.58
CA GLY A 34 -14.77 12.20 5.42
C GLY A 34 -14.15 12.60 6.75
N VAL A 35 -12.84 12.37 6.90
CA VAL A 35 -12.05 12.80 8.05
C VAL A 35 -10.78 13.51 7.60
N ARG A 36 -10.29 14.46 8.41
CA ARG A 36 -8.94 14.98 8.23
C ARG A 36 -7.95 13.97 8.73
N ILE A 37 -7.24 13.33 7.78
CA ILE A 37 -6.40 12.18 8.08
C ILE A 37 -5.22 12.50 9.00
N ASP A 38 -4.67 13.69 8.91
CA ASP A 38 -3.59 14.17 9.79
C ASP A 38 -4.06 14.31 11.24
N GLU A 39 -5.26 14.86 11.48
CA GLU A 39 -5.86 14.98 12.80
C GLU A 39 -6.26 13.60 13.35
N PHE A 40 -6.91 12.79 12.52
CA PHE A 40 -7.30 11.42 12.88
C PHE A 40 -6.07 10.55 13.22
N SER A 41 -5.01 10.63 12.44
CA SER A 41 -3.76 9.92 12.70
C SER A 41 -3.11 10.33 14.03
N LYS A 42 -3.07 11.64 14.33
CA LYS A 42 -2.55 12.12 15.61
C LYS A 42 -3.37 11.59 16.79
N LEU A 43 -4.69 11.47 16.60
CA LEU A 43 -5.60 10.94 17.62
C LEU A 43 -5.36 9.45 17.85
N ILE A 44 -5.33 8.65 16.79
CA ILE A 44 -5.14 7.18 16.88
C ILE A 44 -3.77 6.84 17.49
N LYS A 45 -2.73 7.60 17.19
CA LYS A 45 -1.38 7.45 17.81
C LYS A 45 -1.35 7.66 19.33
N ARG A 46 -2.46 8.13 19.96
CA ARG A 46 -2.60 8.21 21.41
C ARG A 46 -3.09 6.94 22.06
N ALA A 47 -3.44 5.93 21.28
CA ALA A 47 -3.78 4.61 21.77
C ALA A 47 -2.52 3.80 22.07
N ASP A 48 -2.49 3.14 23.20
CA ASP A 48 -1.51 2.09 23.50
C ASP A 48 -1.96 0.78 22.84
N LYS A 49 -1.03 -0.13 22.60
CA LYS A 49 -1.31 -1.43 21.91
C LYS A 49 -2.40 -2.26 22.60
N SER A 50 -2.63 -2.07 23.89
CA SER A 50 -3.64 -2.76 24.71
C SER A 50 -4.99 -2.05 24.74
N ASN A 51 -5.11 -0.86 24.16
CA ASN A 51 -6.36 -0.11 24.20
C ASN A 51 -7.31 -0.59 23.11
N ALA A 52 -8.55 -0.90 23.47
CA ALA A 52 -9.63 -0.97 22.51
C ALA A 52 -9.91 0.42 21.95
N ILE A 53 -10.16 0.50 20.63
CA ILE A 53 -10.58 1.72 19.95
C ILE A 53 -12.00 1.50 19.45
N GLU A 54 -12.92 2.36 19.86
CA GLU A 54 -14.29 2.38 19.39
C GLU A 54 -14.52 3.62 18.55
N ILE A 55 -15.11 3.45 17.38
CA ILE A 55 -15.40 4.54 16.43
C ILE A 55 -16.89 4.52 16.14
N ASN A 56 -17.55 5.65 16.37
CA ASN A 56 -18.97 5.85 16.10
C ASN A 56 -19.18 7.17 15.35
N ILE A 57 -20.27 7.25 14.61
CA ILE A 57 -20.75 8.50 14.01
C ILE A 57 -22.01 8.92 14.74
N SER A 58 -22.06 10.16 15.19
CA SER A 58 -23.24 10.72 15.86
C SER A 58 -24.17 11.43 14.87
N ASP A 59 -25.41 11.62 15.27
CA ASP A 59 -26.45 12.27 14.46
C ASP A 59 -26.11 13.74 14.08
N ASP A 60 -25.24 14.39 14.87
CA ASP A 60 -24.75 15.75 14.61
C ASP A 60 -23.50 15.79 13.71
N ASN A 61 -23.29 14.76 12.91
CA ASN A 61 -22.20 14.63 11.93
C ASN A 61 -20.79 14.74 12.56
N MET A 62 -20.61 14.10 13.70
CA MET A 62 -19.33 14.04 14.40
C MET A 62 -18.82 12.61 14.47
N LEU A 63 -17.51 12.43 14.31
CA LEU A 63 -16.83 11.17 14.60
C LEU A 63 -16.51 11.13 16.10
N LEU A 64 -17.05 10.13 16.78
CA LEU A 64 -16.76 9.84 18.17
C LEU A 64 -15.73 8.73 18.23
N VAL A 65 -14.57 8.99 18.83
CA VAL A 65 -13.51 8.00 19.00
C VAL A 65 -13.25 7.83 20.49
N THR A 66 -13.47 6.61 20.98
CA THR A 66 -13.15 6.24 22.37
C THR A 66 -11.91 5.35 22.37
N ILE A 67 -10.90 5.71 23.16
CA ILE A 67 -9.66 4.95 23.34
C ILE A 67 -9.59 4.45 24.78
N GLY A 68 -9.61 3.13 24.94
CA GLY A 68 -9.68 2.50 26.26
C GLY A 68 -10.96 2.90 27.01
N LYS A 69 -10.85 3.17 28.32
CA LYS A 69 -12.02 3.48 29.16
C LYS A 69 -12.31 4.96 29.32
N ASN A 70 -11.33 5.83 29.12
CA ASN A 70 -11.38 7.22 29.64
C ASN A 70 -11.13 8.28 28.58
N LYS A 71 -10.55 7.98 27.44
CA LYS A 71 -10.23 8.97 26.42
C LYS A 71 -11.35 9.01 25.39
N LYS A 72 -12.10 10.10 25.35
CA LYS A 72 -13.18 10.30 24.38
C LYS A 72 -12.90 11.53 23.55
N TYR A 73 -12.90 11.38 22.26
CA TYR A 73 -12.66 12.46 21.30
C TYR A 73 -13.89 12.63 20.42
N LYS A 74 -14.15 13.88 20.06
CA LYS A 74 -15.21 14.26 19.15
C LYS A 74 -14.61 15.09 18.03
N MET A 75 -14.64 14.59 16.82
CA MET A 75 -14.06 15.24 15.64
C MET A 75 -15.16 15.59 14.65
N ARG A 76 -15.05 16.76 14.03
CA ARG A 76 -15.98 17.15 12.97
C ARG A 76 -15.67 16.35 11.71
N LEU A 77 -16.68 15.70 11.13
CA LEU A 77 -16.60 15.12 9.81
C LEU A 77 -16.53 16.22 8.75
N ILE A 78 -15.84 15.95 7.67
CA ILE A 78 -15.82 16.80 6.48
C ILE A 78 -16.68 16.16 5.39
N GLU A 79 -17.16 16.96 4.46
CA GLU A 79 -17.82 16.42 3.29
C GLU A 79 -16.85 15.52 2.52
N SER A 80 -17.29 14.31 2.23
CA SER A 80 -16.50 13.40 1.41
C SER A 80 -16.63 13.84 -0.05
N SER A 81 -15.58 14.46 -0.57
CA SER A 81 -15.44 14.75 -2.01
C SER A 81 -14.94 13.54 -2.79
N ALA A 82 -14.87 12.37 -2.16
CA ALA A 82 -14.40 11.15 -2.80
C ALA A 82 -15.30 10.82 -3.99
N SER A 83 -14.80 11.10 -5.19
CA SER A 83 -15.33 10.52 -6.41
C SER A 83 -15.16 9.00 -6.32
N ASP A 84 -16.14 8.27 -6.80
CA ASP A 84 -16.01 6.81 -6.95
C ASP A 84 -14.97 6.51 -8.05
N THR A 85 -13.70 6.71 -7.74
CA THR A 85 -12.61 6.35 -8.65
C THR A 85 -12.63 4.84 -8.86
N PRO A 86 -12.92 4.36 -10.07
CA PRO A 86 -12.98 2.92 -10.31
C PRO A 86 -11.58 2.32 -10.13
N LEU A 87 -11.52 1.12 -9.57
CA LEU A 87 -10.25 0.38 -9.54
C LEU A 87 -9.83 0.01 -10.97
N PRO A 88 -8.55 0.19 -11.29
CA PRO A 88 -8.03 -0.22 -12.57
C PRO A 88 -8.19 -1.74 -12.76
N LYS A 89 -8.79 -2.15 -13.86
CA LYS A 89 -8.85 -3.56 -14.28
C LYS A 89 -7.74 -3.83 -15.28
N ILE A 90 -6.53 -4.01 -14.78
CA ILE A 90 -5.34 -4.18 -15.59
C ILE A 90 -5.00 -5.68 -15.65
N PRO A 91 -4.95 -6.29 -16.82
CA PRO A 91 -4.35 -7.61 -16.98
C PRO A 91 -2.84 -7.47 -16.83
N TYR A 92 -2.26 -8.21 -15.89
CA TYR A 92 -0.83 -8.25 -15.65
C TYR A 92 -0.21 -9.52 -16.25
N ASP A 93 1.00 -9.36 -16.76
CA ASP A 93 1.76 -10.44 -17.37
C ASP A 93 2.77 -11.04 -16.39
N SER A 94 3.15 -10.27 -15.37
CA SER A 94 4.12 -10.71 -14.37
C SER A 94 3.60 -10.46 -12.96
N LYS A 95 3.87 -11.44 -12.09
CA LYS A 95 3.59 -11.43 -10.66
C LYS A 95 4.81 -11.95 -9.90
N ILE A 96 5.26 -11.22 -8.92
CA ILE A 96 6.32 -11.63 -8.00
C ILE A 96 5.85 -11.44 -6.55
N SER A 97 6.24 -12.38 -5.69
CA SER A 97 6.00 -12.28 -4.25
C SER A 97 7.32 -12.40 -3.50
N VAL A 98 7.64 -11.39 -2.71
CA VAL A 98 8.87 -11.31 -1.91
C VAL A 98 8.54 -11.06 -0.46
N THR A 99 9.44 -11.42 0.46
CA THR A 99 9.27 -11.03 1.86
C THR A 99 9.31 -9.52 2.00
N SER A 100 8.49 -8.97 2.91
CA SER A 100 8.43 -7.52 3.11
C SER A 100 9.78 -6.93 3.51
N SER A 101 10.54 -7.63 4.36
CA SER A 101 11.89 -7.24 4.77
C SER A 101 12.89 -7.20 3.62
N LYS A 102 12.78 -8.17 2.68
CA LYS A 102 13.64 -8.18 1.49
C LYS A 102 13.29 -7.05 0.54
N PHE A 103 11.99 -6.79 0.32
CA PHE A 103 11.57 -5.70 -0.53
C PHE A 103 12.02 -4.33 0.02
N ASP A 104 11.85 -4.10 1.33
CA ASP A 104 12.33 -2.88 2.00
C ASP A 104 13.86 -2.70 1.83
N LYS A 105 14.63 -3.78 1.98
CA LYS A 105 16.07 -3.76 1.75
C LYS A 105 16.44 -3.42 0.31
N ILE A 106 15.76 -4.04 -0.68
CA ILE A 106 15.95 -3.73 -2.10
C ILE A 106 15.72 -2.24 -2.38
N LEU A 107 14.62 -1.67 -1.87
CA LEU A 107 14.33 -0.25 -2.04
C LEU A 107 15.45 0.62 -1.44
N GLY A 108 15.94 0.26 -0.25
CA GLY A 108 17.05 0.96 0.40
C GLY A 108 18.35 0.87 -0.39
N ASP A 109 18.69 -0.31 -0.91
CA ASP A 109 19.91 -0.52 -1.70
C ASP A 109 19.87 0.28 -3.01
N VAL A 110 18.72 0.30 -3.70
CA VAL A 110 18.54 1.07 -4.94
C VAL A 110 18.57 2.57 -4.67
N GLN A 111 18.00 3.02 -3.56
CA GLN A 111 17.96 4.44 -3.20
C GLN A 111 19.34 5.08 -2.99
N VAL A 112 20.40 4.27 -2.79
CA VAL A 112 21.77 4.77 -2.67
C VAL A 112 22.24 5.43 -3.98
N VAL A 113 21.74 4.96 -5.13
CA VAL A 113 22.22 5.39 -6.46
C VAL A 113 21.14 6.00 -7.34
N SER A 114 19.84 5.78 -7.05
CA SER A 114 18.73 6.18 -7.92
C SER A 114 17.52 6.63 -7.13
N ASP A 115 16.71 7.51 -7.72
CA ASP A 115 15.38 7.87 -7.22
C ASP A 115 14.27 6.96 -7.78
N TYR A 116 14.64 6.02 -8.65
CA TYR A 116 13.72 5.11 -9.34
C TYR A 116 14.19 3.68 -9.24
N LEU A 117 13.22 2.78 -9.08
CA LEU A 117 13.40 1.34 -9.15
C LEU A 117 12.95 0.85 -10.52
N GLU A 118 13.82 0.17 -11.25
CA GLU A 118 13.43 -0.66 -12.38
C GLU A 118 13.23 -2.10 -11.91
N VAL A 119 12.10 -2.69 -12.28
CA VAL A 119 11.78 -4.09 -12.02
C VAL A 119 11.64 -4.82 -13.34
N LYS A 120 12.36 -5.93 -13.49
CA LYS A 120 12.26 -6.83 -14.65
C LYS A 120 11.96 -8.24 -14.20
N THR A 121 11.20 -8.97 -14.99
CA THR A 121 10.99 -10.41 -14.83
C THR A 121 11.27 -11.15 -16.11
N THR A 122 11.85 -12.31 -15.94
CA THR A 122 11.95 -13.38 -16.92
C THR A 122 11.31 -14.63 -16.33
N ASP A 123 11.32 -15.76 -17.03
CA ASP A 123 10.65 -17.00 -16.62
C ASP A 123 10.99 -17.47 -15.19
N SER A 124 12.19 -17.19 -14.68
CA SER A 124 12.67 -17.73 -13.39
C SER A 124 13.37 -16.72 -12.49
N GLN A 125 13.47 -15.46 -12.91
CA GLN A 125 14.22 -14.44 -12.20
C GLN A 125 13.45 -13.14 -12.12
N ALA A 126 13.58 -12.47 -10.97
CA ALA A 126 13.19 -11.07 -10.80
C ALA A 126 14.45 -10.22 -10.59
N GLU A 127 14.61 -9.21 -11.42
CA GLU A 127 15.72 -8.26 -11.35
C GLU A 127 15.19 -6.91 -10.87
N PHE A 128 15.89 -6.34 -9.90
CA PHE A 128 15.63 -5.02 -9.33
C PHE A 128 16.87 -4.17 -9.52
N SER A 129 16.73 -3.06 -10.21
CA SER A 129 17.88 -2.22 -10.53
C SER A 129 17.61 -0.74 -10.38
N GLY A 130 18.66 0.04 -10.27
CA GLY A 130 18.62 1.48 -10.30
C GLY A 130 19.93 2.05 -10.83
N LYS A 131 19.82 3.18 -11.54
CA LYS A 131 20.94 3.90 -12.12
C LYS A 131 20.76 5.39 -11.90
N GLY A 132 21.85 6.04 -11.50
CA GLY A 132 21.92 7.48 -11.34
C GLY A 132 23.35 7.99 -11.53
N ASP A 133 23.59 9.25 -11.22
CA ASP A 133 24.88 9.90 -11.44
C ASP A 133 26.02 9.29 -10.59
N SER A 134 25.68 8.71 -9.44
CA SER A 134 26.65 8.10 -8.51
C SER A 134 26.98 6.65 -8.83
N GLY A 135 26.27 6.00 -9.74
CA GLY A 135 26.50 4.59 -10.09
C GLY A 135 25.23 3.82 -10.42
N GLU A 136 25.36 2.51 -10.38
CA GLU A 136 24.26 1.59 -10.65
C GLU A 136 24.27 0.42 -9.66
N VAL A 137 23.11 -0.16 -9.41
CA VAL A 137 22.94 -1.38 -8.62
C VAL A 137 22.01 -2.32 -9.36
N ASN A 138 22.31 -3.61 -9.29
CA ASN A 138 21.49 -4.67 -9.82
C ASN A 138 21.38 -5.80 -8.79
N ILE A 139 20.14 -6.20 -8.46
CA ILE A 139 19.80 -7.24 -7.49
C ILE A 139 18.95 -8.28 -8.19
N ILE A 140 19.44 -9.51 -8.29
CA ILE A 140 18.74 -10.61 -8.93
C ILE A 140 18.24 -11.56 -7.86
N LEU A 141 16.95 -11.86 -7.90
CA LEU A 141 16.33 -12.90 -7.09
C LEU A 141 15.89 -14.04 -7.99
N GLU A 142 16.27 -15.27 -7.61
CA GLU A 142 15.85 -16.50 -8.27
C GLU A 142 14.70 -17.16 -7.50
N GLU A 143 13.81 -17.81 -8.22
CA GLU A 143 12.71 -18.55 -7.63
C GLU A 143 13.21 -19.66 -6.66
N ASN A 144 12.38 -19.98 -5.67
CA ASN A 144 12.65 -20.99 -4.63
C ASN A 144 13.81 -20.69 -3.66
N LYS A 145 14.23 -19.45 -3.57
CA LYS A 145 15.07 -18.97 -2.47
C LYS A 145 14.18 -18.39 -1.36
N GLU A 146 14.68 -18.34 -0.13
CA GLU A 146 13.92 -17.88 1.05
C GLU A 146 13.29 -16.49 0.90
N GLU A 147 13.80 -15.67 -0.02
CA GLU A 147 13.44 -14.27 -0.19
C GLU A 147 12.44 -14.01 -1.33
N LEU A 148 12.46 -14.84 -2.41
CA LEU A 148 11.50 -14.81 -3.51
C LEU A 148 10.59 -16.03 -3.40
N THR A 149 9.35 -15.82 -2.98
CA THR A 149 8.42 -16.90 -2.65
C THR A 149 7.57 -17.35 -3.85
N GLU A 150 7.44 -16.50 -4.86
CA GLU A 150 6.65 -16.79 -6.06
C GLU A 150 7.12 -15.90 -7.20
N ILE A 151 7.23 -16.48 -8.38
CA ILE A 151 7.33 -15.77 -9.66
C ILE A 151 6.39 -16.44 -10.67
N ASP A 152 5.59 -15.64 -11.35
CA ASP A 152 4.73 -16.06 -12.46
C ASP A 152 4.86 -15.00 -13.54
N SER A 153 5.54 -15.33 -14.64
CA SER A 153 5.77 -14.42 -15.74
C SER A 153 5.32 -15.09 -17.04
N LYS A 154 4.28 -14.54 -17.64
CA LYS A 154 3.76 -15.01 -18.95
C LYS A 154 4.60 -14.51 -20.11
N THR A 155 5.16 -13.32 -19.94
CA THR A 155 6.06 -12.67 -20.88
C THR A 155 7.03 -11.79 -20.10
N ASP A 156 8.23 -11.63 -20.63
CA ASP A 156 9.21 -10.69 -20.06
C ASP A 156 8.58 -9.32 -19.88
N SER A 157 8.64 -8.81 -18.69
CA SER A 157 8.02 -7.53 -18.33
C SER A 157 9.03 -6.63 -17.63
N SER A 158 8.92 -5.34 -17.89
CA SER A 158 9.74 -4.33 -17.21
C SER A 158 8.94 -3.08 -16.89
N GLY A 159 9.31 -2.41 -15.80
CA GLY A 159 8.73 -1.12 -15.44
C GLY A 159 9.62 -0.36 -14.46
N THR A 160 9.61 0.96 -14.59
CA THR A 160 10.37 1.87 -13.74
C THR A 160 9.42 2.69 -12.87
N TYR A 161 9.67 2.72 -11.56
CA TYR A 161 8.75 3.29 -10.57
C TYR A 161 9.47 4.19 -9.57
N SER A 162 8.79 5.23 -9.08
CA SER A 162 9.35 6.16 -8.10
C SER A 162 9.60 5.50 -6.74
N LEU A 163 10.84 5.58 -6.24
CA LEU A 163 11.21 5.12 -4.91
C LEU A 163 10.57 5.93 -3.78
N GLU A 164 10.29 7.21 -4.00
CA GLU A 164 9.61 8.04 -3.00
C GLU A 164 8.25 7.44 -2.62
N TYR A 165 7.44 7.06 -3.62
CA TYR A 165 6.14 6.43 -3.40
C TYR A 165 6.27 5.03 -2.81
N LEU A 166 7.19 4.20 -3.34
CA LEU A 166 7.41 2.84 -2.85
C LEU A 166 7.88 2.82 -1.40
N ASN A 167 8.85 3.65 -1.04
CA ASN A 167 9.32 3.77 0.33
C ASN A 167 8.21 4.26 1.28
N SER A 168 7.37 5.19 0.82
CA SER A 168 6.28 5.70 1.65
C SER A 168 5.28 4.62 2.00
N ILE A 169 4.86 3.79 1.04
CA ILE A 169 3.91 2.71 1.31
C ILE A 169 4.54 1.58 2.13
N ILE A 170 5.80 1.20 1.85
CA ILE A 170 6.49 0.16 2.60
C ILE A 170 6.72 0.57 4.06
N LYS A 171 7.11 1.80 4.33
CA LYS A 171 7.22 2.32 5.70
C LYS A 171 5.89 2.32 6.45
N ALA A 172 4.78 2.51 5.75
CA ALA A 172 3.46 2.51 6.36
C ALA A 172 2.93 1.11 6.69
N VAL A 173 3.22 0.11 5.85
CA VAL A 173 2.58 -1.22 5.88
C VAL A 173 3.57 -2.36 6.13
N GLY A 174 4.83 -2.20 5.73
CA GLY A 174 5.81 -3.30 5.63
C GLY A 174 6.07 -4.06 6.94
N THR A 175 5.96 -3.39 8.10
CA THR A 175 6.14 -4.05 9.41
C THR A 175 4.93 -4.88 9.85
N THR A 176 3.80 -4.79 9.13
CA THR A 176 2.55 -5.48 9.47
C THR A 176 2.25 -6.66 8.56
N VAL A 177 3.03 -6.85 7.52
CA VAL A 177 2.87 -7.93 6.53
C VAL A 177 4.16 -8.72 6.35
N GLU A 178 4.03 -10.01 6.09
CA GLU A 178 5.19 -10.88 5.85
C GLU A 178 5.63 -10.84 4.39
N THR A 179 4.67 -10.73 3.48
CA THR A 179 4.89 -10.82 2.04
C THR A 179 4.28 -9.65 1.31
N VAL A 180 4.99 -9.17 0.30
CA VAL A 180 4.58 -8.15 -0.67
C VAL A 180 4.44 -8.82 -2.02
N THR A 181 3.26 -8.69 -2.64
CA THR A 181 3.01 -9.20 -3.99
C THR A 181 2.94 -8.05 -4.98
N CYS A 182 3.82 -8.05 -5.96
CA CYS A 182 3.89 -7.07 -7.04
C CYS A 182 3.38 -7.67 -8.34
N GLU A 183 2.47 -7.00 -9.01
CA GLU A 183 1.97 -7.36 -10.33
C GLU A 183 2.21 -6.20 -11.29
N PHE A 184 2.81 -6.48 -12.42
CA PHE A 184 3.14 -5.46 -13.42
C PHE A 184 3.22 -6.03 -14.83
N SER A 185 3.27 -5.15 -15.78
CA SER A 185 3.57 -5.41 -17.20
C SER A 185 4.25 -4.18 -17.75
N SER A 186 4.95 -4.33 -18.84
CA SER A 186 5.62 -3.21 -19.51
C SER A 186 4.63 -2.08 -19.82
N ALA A 187 5.03 -0.85 -19.46
CA ALA A 187 4.24 0.38 -19.63
C ALA A 187 2.88 0.43 -18.90
N LYS A 188 2.66 -0.44 -17.91
CA LYS A 188 1.44 -0.43 -17.08
C LYS A 188 1.75 -0.05 -15.62
N PRO A 189 0.76 0.46 -14.88
CA PRO A 189 0.91 0.70 -13.45
C PRO A 189 1.28 -0.58 -12.70
N LEU A 190 2.22 -0.45 -11.77
CA LEU A 190 2.52 -1.48 -10.78
C LEU A 190 1.34 -1.59 -9.82
N ARG A 191 0.89 -2.80 -9.52
CA ARG A 191 0.01 -3.10 -8.39
C ARG A 191 0.79 -3.82 -7.30
N ILE A 192 0.73 -3.31 -6.09
CA ILE A 192 1.28 -3.99 -4.91
C ILE A 192 0.11 -4.41 -4.02
N GLU A 193 0.05 -5.69 -3.68
CA GLU A 193 -0.89 -6.23 -2.70
C GLU A 193 -0.18 -6.51 -1.38
N PHE A 194 -0.78 -6.00 -0.29
CA PHE A 194 -0.41 -6.30 1.08
C PHE A 194 -1.57 -7.04 1.75
N LYS A 195 -1.35 -8.30 2.11
CA LYS A 195 -2.31 -9.10 2.88
C LYS A 195 -2.04 -8.90 4.36
N VAL A 196 -2.87 -8.12 5.02
CA VAL A 196 -2.78 -7.92 6.47
C VAL A 196 -3.55 -9.06 7.13
N ALA A 197 -2.85 -9.94 7.85
CA ALA A 197 -3.42 -11.15 8.43
C ALA A 197 -4.74 -10.85 9.17
N ASN A 198 -5.82 -11.56 8.80
CA ASN A 198 -7.18 -11.43 9.34
C ASN A 198 -7.83 -10.03 9.25
N LEU A 199 -7.10 -9.01 8.76
CA LEU A 199 -7.56 -7.62 8.76
C LEU A 199 -8.00 -7.11 7.39
N GLY A 200 -7.63 -7.80 6.30
CA GLY A 200 -8.03 -7.39 4.96
C GLY A 200 -6.89 -7.19 3.99
N ARG A 201 -7.09 -6.32 3.02
CA ARG A 201 -6.16 -6.10 1.90
C ARG A 201 -5.93 -4.63 1.68
N ILE A 202 -4.68 -4.31 1.34
CA ILE A 202 -4.29 -3.00 0.84
C ILE A 202 -3.74 -3.21 -0.57
N HIS A 203 -4.32 -2.55 -1.55
CA HIS A 203 -3.77 -2.47 -2.90
C HIS A 203 -3.21 -1.08 -3.11
N PHE A 204 -2.00 -1.03 -3.61
CA PHE A 204 -1.33 0.19 -3.99
C PHE A 204 -1.01 0.13 -5.48
N TYR A 205 -1.42 1.14 -6.23
CA TYR A 205 -1.16 1.25 -7.66
C TYR A 205 -0.24 2.44 -7.88
N LEU A 206 0.80 2.25 -8.68
CA LEU A 206 1.78 3.28 -8.99
C LEU A 206 2.01 3.33 -10.50
N ALA A 207 1.83 4.50 -11.08
CA ALA A 207 2.10 4.73 -12.49
C ALA A 207 3.60 4.53 -12.79
N PRO A 208 3.94 3.91 -13.93
CA PRO A 208 5.33 3.81 -14.36
C PRO A 208 5.87 5.19 -14.74
N ARG A 209 7.18 5.36 -14.61
CA ARG A 209 7.88 6.48 -15.23
C ARG A 209 7.87 6.29 -16.74
N VAL A 210 7.44 7.29 -17.46
CA VAL A 210 7.57 7.35 -18.93
C VAL A 210 8.96 7.90 -19.23
N GLU A 211 9.81 7.10 -19.83
CA GLU A 211 11.08 7.60 -20.37
C GLU A 211 10.77 8.49 -21.58
N SER A 212 11.23 9.72 -21.49
CA SER A 212 11.11 10.73 -22.58
C SER A 212 12.32 10.67 -23.48
#